data_2576163b0804d0b57524fb9486b75888
#
_entry.id   2576163b0804d0b57524fb9486b75888
#
_cell.length_a   1.000
_cell.length_b   1.000
_cell.length_c   1.000
_cell.angle_alpha   90.00
_cell.angle_beta   90.00
_cell.angle_gamma   90.00
#
_symmetry.space_group_name_H-M   'P 1'
#
loop_
_entity.id
_entity.type
_entity.pdbx_description
1 polymer ?
#
loop_
_entity_poly.entity_id
_entity_poly.type
_entity_poly.pdbx_seq_one_letter_code
_entity_poly.pdbx_strand_id
1 'polypeptide(L)'
;MWPAMDLSTVPALQASALFASALQCSDEPSAGQIRQAVAAAVSAFGYPGCAERAAQEFGDHPEIAVIRMRWARVAARAAFEESPVEALI
;
A
#
# COMPACT_ATOMS: atom_id res chain seq x y z
N MET A 1 5.96 -18.03 -20.70
CA MET A 1 6.63 -17.31 -20.08
C MET A 1 5.99 -16.24 -19.41
N TRP A 2 6.27 -16.02 -18.29
CA TRP A 2 5.68 -15.16 -17.51
C TRP A 2 6.40 -13.96 -17.54
N PRO A 3 5.83 -12.99 -17.83
CA PRO A 3 6.46 -11.77 -17.75
C PRO A 3 6.65 -11.54 -16.36
N ALA A 4 6.47 -12.30 -15.77
CA ALA A 4 6.86 -12.22 -14.58
C ALA A 4 6.40 -11.16 -13.84
N MET A 5 6.90 -10.87 -12.93
CA MET A 5 6.59 -9.99 -12.13
C MET A 5 6.98 -8.74 -12.66
N ASP A 6 6.08 -7.99 -13.08
CA ASP A 6 6.31 -6.64 -13.44
C ASP A 6 6.64 -5.93 -12.16
N LEU A 7 7.78 -5.35 -12.07
CA LEU A 7 8.19 -4.63 -10.89
C LEU A 7 7.27 -3.50 -10.51
N SER A 8 6.51 -2.99 -11.47
CA SER A 8 5.57 -1.92 -11.17
C SER A 8 4.31 -2.43 -10.49
N THR A 9 4.06 -3.73 -10.56
CA THR A 9 2.87 -4.31 -9.93
C THR A 9 3.01 -4.36 -8.42
N VAL A 10 4.21 -4.66 -7.92
CA VAL A 10 4.41 -4.80 -6.49
C VAL A 10 4.15 -3.50 -5.74
N PRO A 11 4.68 -2.35 -6.18
CA PRO A 11 4.34 -1.11 -5.50
C PRO A 11 2.86 -0.79 -5.52
N ALA A 12 2.17 -1.12 -6.62
CA ALA A 12 0.74 -0.88 -6.70
C ALA A 12 -0.02 -1.73 -5.70
N LEU A 13 0.39 -2.99 -5.53
CA LEU A 13 -0.24 -3.88 -4.57
C LEU A 13 -0.01 -3.39 -3.14
N GLN A 14 1.19 -2.93 -2.85
CA GLN A 14 1.50 -2.40 -1.53
C GLN A 14 0.70 -1.15 -1.23
N ALA A 15 0.55 -0.28 -2.22
CA ALA A 15 -0.23 0.94 -2.05
C ALA A 15 -1.70 0.62 -1.79
N SER A 16 -2.25 -0.36 -2.51
CA SER A 16 -3.64 -0.76 -2.30
C SER A 16 -3.83 -1.34 -0.90
N ALA A 17 -2.88 -2.11 -0.42
CA ALA A 17 -2.96 -2.68 0.91
C ALA A 17 -2.90 -1.59 1.98
N LEU A 18 -2.01 -0.63 1.81
CA LEU A 18 -1.92 0.49 2.74
C LEU A 18 -3.20 1.32 2.69
N PHE A 19 -3.73 1.53 1.50
CA PHE A 19 -5.00 2.25 1.33
C PHE A 19 -6.11 1.57 2.13
N ALA A 20 -6.16 0.24 2.09
CA ALA A 20 -7.20 -0.51 2.77
C ALA A 20 -6.97 -0.65 4.28
N SER A 21 -5.78 -0.28 4.74
CA SER A 21 -5.45 -0.41 6.15
C SER A 21 -6.12 0.67 6.99
N ALA A 22 -5.99 0.54 8.29
CA ALA A 22 -6.55 1.53 9.21
C ALA A 22 -5.64 2.74 9.42
N LEU A 23 -4.43 2.69 8.89
CA LEU A 23 -3.49 3.77 9.10
C LEU A 23 -3.89 5.04 8.36
N GLN A 24 -3.66 6.17 8.99
CA GLN A 24 -4.02 7.45 8.40
C GLN A 24 -2.76 8.27 8.13
N CYS A 25 -2.83 9.12 7.14
CA CYS A 25 -1.75 10.04 6.84
C CYS A 25 -1.42 10.92 8.05
N SER A 26 -2.45 11.33 8.77
CA SER A 26 -2.29 12.21 9.92
C SER A 26 -1.57 11.53 11.08
N ASP A 27 -1.46 10.20 11.05
CA ASP A 27 -0.73 9.49 12.09
C ASP A 27 0.78 9.63 11.93
N GLU A 28 1.23 10.10 10.79
CA GLU A 28 2.65 10.23 10.45
C GLU A 28 3.39 8.94 10.78
N PRO A 29 2.96 7.83 10.19
CA PRO A 29 3.51 6.53 10.58
C PRO A 29 4.93 6.34 10.12
N SER A 30 5.69 5.57 10.89
CA SER A 30 7.04 5.19 10.52
C SER A 30 7.01 4.12 9.43
N ALA A 31 8.17 3.88 8.81
CA ALA A 31 8.26 2.83 7.81
C ALA A 31 7.86 1.47 8.37
N GLY A 32 8.26 1.19 9.60
CA GLY A 32 7.88 -0.07 10.24
C GLY A 32 6.39 -0.19 10.43
N GLN A 33 5.74 0.89 10.84
CA GLN A 33 4.29 0.89 11.01
C GLN A 33 3.58 0.70 9.68
N ILE A 34 4.11 1.30 8.62
CA ILE A 34 3.52 1.14 7.30
C ILE A 34 3.64 -0.30 6.83
N ARG A 35 4.82 -0.91 7.00
CA ARG A 35 5.00 -2.29 6.60
C ARG A 35 4.08 -3.22 7.38
N GLN A 36 3.90 -2.96 8.67
CA GLN A 36 2.98 -3.77 9.47
C GLN A 36 1.54 -3.59 9.03
N ALA A 37 1.16 -2.37 8.70
CA ALA A 37 -0.21 -2.12 8.25
C ALA A 37 -0.50 -2.82 6.93
N VAL A 38 0.47 -2.82 6.02
CA VAL A 38 0.32 -3.53 4.75
C VAL A 38 0.18 -5.03 5.02
N ALA A 39 1.04 -5.58 5.87
CA ALA A 39 0.98 -7.00 6.17
C ALA A 39 -0.35 -7.38 6.80
N ALA A 40 -0.84 -6.56 7.71
CA ALA A 40 -2.11 -6.83 8.36
C ALA A 40 -3.27 -6.78 7.38
N ALA A 41 -3.27 -5.79 6.47
CA ALA A 41 -4.33 -5.69 5.47
C ALA A 41 -4.31 -6.86 4.52
N VAL A 42 -3.12 -7.27 4.08
CA VAL A 42 -3.01 -8.42 3.19
C VAL A 42 -3.44 -9.69 3.90
N SER A 43 -3.10 -9.82 5.16
CA SER A 43 -3.51 -11.00 5.93
C SER A 43 -5.02 -11.06 6.09
N ALA A 44 -5.64 -9.90 6.31
CA ALA A 44 -7.09 -9.86 6.54
C ALA A 44 -7.90 -9.98 5.25
N PHE A 45 -7.44 -9.36 4.16
CA PHE A 45 -8.25 -9.25 2.96
C PHE A 45 -7.64 -9.87 1.72
N GLY A 46 -6.33 -10.16 1.74
CA GLY A 46 -5.61 -10.54 0.53
C GLY A 46 -5.42 -9.32 -0.36
N TYR A 47 -4.50 -9.42 -1.32
CA TYR A 47 -4.30 -8.32 -2.25
C TYR A 47 -5.56 -8.03 -3.08
N PRO A 48 -6.30 -9.05 -3.55
CA PRO A 48 -7.54 -8.76 -4.28
C PRO A 48 -8.56 -8.04 -3.43
N GLY A 49 -8.68 -8.42 -2.17
CA GLY A 49 -9.63 -7.75 -1.28
C GLY A 49 -9.23 -6.31 -0.99
N CYS A 50 -7.92 -6.04 -0.89
CA CYS A 50 -7.44 -4.68 -0.71
C CYS A 50 -7.77 -3.83 -1.94
N ALA A 51 -7.57 -4.38 -3.13
CA ALA A 51 -7.87 -3.68 -4.36
C ALA A 51 -9.37 -3.39 -4.49
N GLU A 52 -10.19 -4.34 -4.06
CA GLU A 52 -11.64 -4.15 -4.09
C GLU A 52 -12.07 -3.01 -3.18
N ARG A 53 -11.46 -2.95 -2.00
CA ARG A 53 -11.79 -1.88 -1.06
C ARG A 53 -11.38 -0.52 -1.61
N ALA A 54 -10.22 -0.47 -2.25
CA ALA A 54 -9.78 0.76 -2.87
C ALA A 54 -10.73 1.18 -3.98
N ALA A 55 -11.12 0.23 -4.83
CA ALA A 55 -12.03 0.52 -5.93
C ALA A 55 -13.37 1.03 -5.41
N GLN A 56 -13.85 0.44 -4.33
CA GLN A 56 -15.11 0.85 -3.74
C GLN A 56 -15.04 2.29 -3.23
N GLU A 57 -13.93 2.65 -2.58
CA GLU A 57 -13.76 4.01 -2.11
C GLU A 57 -13.68 5.00 -3.26
N PHE A 58 -13.02 4.63 -4.35
CA PHE A 58 -12.97 5.48 -5.52
C PHE A 58 -14.36 5.69 -6.11
N GLY A 59 -15.23 4.67 -6.01
CA GLY A 59 -16.60 4.81 -6.47
C GLY A 59 -17.45 5.67 -5.55
N ASP A 60 -17.26 5.50 -4.23
CA ASP A 60 -18.10 6.18 -3.26
C ASP A 60 -17.61 7.58 -2.90
N HIS A 61 -16.29 7.75 -2.80
CA HIS A 61 -15.71 9.01 -2.36
C HIS A 61 -14.46 9.33 -3.20
N PRO A 62 -14.66 9.64 -4.49
CA PRO A 62 -13.51 9.76 -5.40
C PRO A 62 -12.49 10.81 -5.00
N GLU A 63 -12.94 11.92 -4.47
CA GLU A 63 -12.01 12.99 -4.14
C GLU A 63 -11.11 12.62 -2.98
N ILE A 64 -11.69 12.01 -1.97
CA ILE A 64 -10.93 11.58 -0.81
C ILE A 64 -10.04 10.41 -1.19
N ALA A 65 -10.55 9.51 -2.02
CA ALA A 65 -9.78 8.34 -2.42
C ALA A 65 -8.52 8.72 -3.19
N VAL A 66 -8.60 9.74 -4.04
CA VAL A 66 -7.42 10.18 -4.79
C VAL A 66 -6.34 10.67 -3.84
N ILE A 67 -6.73 11.47 -2.87
CA ILE A 67 -5.77 12.01 -1.91
C ILE A 67 -5.13 10.89 -1.09
N ARG A 68 -5.96 9.98 -0.62
CA ARG A 68 -5.46 8.87 0.19
C ARG A 68 -4.55 7.96 -0.61
N MET A 69 -4.89 7.70 -1.87
CA MET A 69 -4.07 6.83 -2.70
C MET A 69 -2.72 7.48 -3.03
N ARG A 70 -2.68 8.79 -3.21
CA ARG A 70 -1.42 9.48 -3.41
C ARG A 70 -0.52 9.31 -2.20
N TRP A 71 -1.08 9.49 -1.01
CA TRP A 71 -0.33 9.27 0.21
C TRP A 71 0.13 7.82 0.29
N ALA A 72 -0.77 6.86 0.01
CA ALA A 72 -0.44 5.46 0.13
C ALA A 72 0.70 5.05 -0.81
N ARG A 73 0.70 5.60 -2.02
CA ARG A 73 1.75 5.29 -2.98
C ARG A 73 3.11 5.79 -2.51
N VAL A 74 3.15 7.01 -2.04
CA VAL A 74 4.40 7.60 -1.59
C VAL A 74 4.88 6.91 -0.32
N ALA A 75 3.99 6.71 0.63
CA ALA A 75 4.36 6.12 1.91
C ALA A 75 4.82 4.68 1.77
N ALA A 76 4.08 3.88 1.00
CA ALA A 76 4.44 2.48 0.82
C ALA A 76 5.77 2.37 0.08
N ARG A 77 5.96 3.18 -0.94
CA ARG A 77 7.20 3.15 -1.69
C ARG A 77 8.39 3.46 -0.80
N ALA A 78 8.28 4.51 -0.02
CA ALA A 78 9.36 4.90 0.87
C ALA A 78 9.64 3.80 1.91
N ALA A 79 8.59 3.23 2.48
CA ALA A 79 8.75 2.23 3.52
C ALA A 79 9.42 0.95 3.01
N PHE A 80 9.03 0.52 1.81
CA PHE A 80 9.56 -0.74 1.29
C PHE A 80 10.86 -0.57 0.56
N GLU A 81 11.17 0.59 0.08
CA GLU A 81 12.44 0.82 -0.58
C GLU A 81 13.59 0.94 0.43
N GLU A 82 13.29 1.39 1.61
CA GLU A 82 14.33 1.50 2.62
C GLU A 82 14.83 0.15 3.07
N SER A 83 13.94 -0.81 3.13
CA SER A 83 14.28 -2.11 3.65
C SER A 83 15.40 -2.80 2.93
N PRO A 84 15.40 -2.87 1.62
CA PRO A 84 16.45 -3.59 0.93
C PRO A 84 17.82 -3.02 1.14
N VAL A 85 17.90 -1.74 1.29
CA VAL A 85 19.19 -1.11 1.49
C VAL A 85 19.81 -1.57 2.77
N GLU A 86 19.02 -1.61 3.81
CA GLU A 86 19.50 -2.06 5.08
C GLU A 86 19.90 -3.50 5.05
N ALA A 87 19.15 -4.30 4.34
CA ALA A 87 19.42 -5.70 4.28
C ALA A 87 20.74 -6.00 3.59
N LEU A 88 21.18 -5.14 2.75
CA LEU A 88 22.40 -5.36 2.04
C LEU A 88 23.63 -4.98 2.83
N ILE A 89 23.47 -4.25 3.84
CA ILE A 89 24.57 -3.85 4.67
C ILE A 89 24.74 -4.78 5.81
#